data_06780e148d9416969477d379f51a51b9
#
_entry.id   06780e148d9416969477d379f51a51b9
#
_cell.length_a   1.000
_cell.length_b   1.000
_cell.length_c   1.000
_cell.angle_alpha   90.00
_cell.angle_beta   90.00
_cell.angle_gamma   90.00
#
_symmetry.space_group_name_H-M   'P 1'
#
loop_
_entity.id
_entity.type
_entity.pdbx_description
1 polymer ?
#
loop_
_entity_poly.entity_id
_entity_poly.type
_entity_poly.pdbx_seq_one_letter_code
_entity_poly.pdbx_strand_id
1 'polypeptide(L)'
;MKRPNRFRIVMSAVSSLALITTVTLVPMGRRSLSVGSSVSVDPSTLNPPPPPAFNPICEKSGFGTLCTVNFSDPPFAGDSGLACGSGANAFEVFQFSTRSVQGKRYYDQNGNLLKRHFREYLTGTFSNPLSNKAVTFSGSVTHVHVLAVPGDNTSGTESLTGGTRIHLQNGGIVLVDAGRATVTEDGTILNESGQHPFDEYFVFGDTTALQPLCDALAN
;
A
#
# COMPACT_ATOMS: atom_id res chain seq x y z
N MET A 1 16.77 -4.87 23.71
CA MET A 1 15.54 -4.11 23.39
C MET A 1 15.03 -4.58 22.04
N LYS A 2 13.85 -5.24 22.01
CA LYS A 2 13.20 -5.65 20.75
C LYS A 2 12.59 -4.40 20.12
N ARG A 3 13.04 -4.00 18.92
CA ARG A 3 12.42 -2.90 18.14
C ARG A 3 11.01 -3.33 17.71
N PRO A 4 9.97 -2.50 17.88
CA PRO A 4 8.63 -2.83 17.43
C PRO A 4 8.58 -2.96 15.91
N ASN A 5 7.71 -3.85 15.40
CA ASN A 5 7.40 -4.04 14.00
C ASN A 5 6.99 -2.69 13.38
N ARG A 6 7.82 -2.19 12.47
CA ARG A 6 7.61 -0.91 11.81
C ARG A 6 6.45 -1.03 10.82
N PHE A 7 5.34 -0.42 11.16
CA PHE A 7 4.25 -0.17 10.21
C PHE A 7 4.76 0.86 9.20
N ARG A 8 4.93 0.46 7.94
CA ARG A 8 5.31 1.39 6.87
C ARG A 8 4.05 1.86 6.16
N ILE A 9 3.80 3.16 6.26
CA ILE A 9 2.87 3.87 5.39
C ILE A 9 3.73 4.51 4.31
N VAL A 10 3.73 3.98 3.10
CA VAL A 10 4.46 4.53 1.95
C VAL A 10 3.46 4.96 0.87
N MET A 11 3.66 6.12 0.30
CA MET A 11 2.65 6.84 -0.50
C MET A 11 3.20 7.55 -1.73
N SER A 12 2.40 7.64 -2.80
CA SER A 12 2.80 8.21 -4.09
C SER A 12 1.75 9.00 -4.86
N ALA A 13 2.15 10.03 -5.59
CA ALA A 13 1.33 10.77 -6.55
C ALA A 13 1.74 10.54 -8.01
N VAL A 14 0.76 10.49 -8.90
CA VAL A 14 0.94 10.41 -10.36
C VAL A 14 0.43 11.67 -11.03
N SER A 15 1.28 12.32 -11.84
CA SER A 15 0.87 13.33 -12.81
C SER A 15 0.45 12.65 -14.11
N SER A 16 -0.82 12.80 -14.48
CA SER A 16 -1.36 12.30 -15.75
C SER A 16 -1.15 13.32 -16.86
N LEU A 17 -0.33 12.99 -17.84
CA LEU A 17 -0.25 13.68 -19.13
C LEU A 17 -1.25 13.02 -20.08
N ALA A 18 -2.35 13.72 -20.40
CA ALA A 18 -3.34 13.24 -21.35
C ALA A 18 -2.84 13.43 -22.79
N LEU A 19 -2.48 12.33 -23.45
CA LEU A 19 -2.33 12.29 -24.92
C LEU A 19 -3.69 11.88 -25.52
N ILE A 20 -4.32 12.82 -26.22
CA ILE A 20 -5.53 12.55 -27.01
C ILE A 20 -5.08 11.93 -28.34
N THR A 21 -5.21 10.63 -28.50
CA THR A 21 -5.12 9.95 -29.78
C THR A 21 -6.52 9.63 -30.28
N THR A 22 -6.89 10.20 -31.40
CA THR A 22 -8.13 9.88 -32.14
C THR A 22 -8.03 8.45 -32.70
N VAL A 23 -8.86 7.56 -32.17
CA VAL A 23 -8.97 6.17 -32.66
C VAL A 23 -10.11 6.11 -33.66
N THR A 24 -9.81 5.84 -34.94
CA THR A 24 -10.76 5.47 -35.97
C THR A 24 -11.35 4.09 -35.68
N LEU A 25 -12.66 4.01 -35.43
CA LEU A 25 -13.38 2.76 -35.21
C LEU A 25 -13.50 1.97 -36.51
N VAL A 26 -12.76 0.90 -36.63
CA VAL A 26 -12.99 -0.17 -37.61
C VAL A 26 -13.99 -1.15 -36.98
N PRO A 27 -15.12 -1.51 -37.68
CA PRO A 27 -16.08 -2.46 -37.14
C PRO A 27 -15.46 -3.85 -37.10
N MET A 28 -14.97 -4.26 -35.94
CA MET A 28 -14.55 -5.65 -35.69
C MET A 28 -15.76 -6.53 -35.50
N GLY A 29 -15.90 -7.52 -36.39
CA GLY A 29 -16.88 -8.59 -36.24
C GLY A 29 -16.79 -9.23 -34.84
N ARG A 30 -17.93 -9.41 -34.19
CA ARG A 30 -18.04 -10.10 -32.89
C ARG A 30 -17.58 -11.55 -33.06
N ARG A 31 -16.33 -11.83 -32.74
CA ARG A 31 -15.91 -13.18 -32.43
C ARG A 31 -16.47 -13.48 -31.03
N SER A 32 -17.41 -14.40 -30.94
CA SER A 32 -17.77 -15.03 -29.66
C SER A 32 -16.49 -15.64 -29.10
N LEU A 33 -15.90 -14.97 -28.13
CA LEU A 33 -14.87 -15.57 -27.29
C LEU A 33 -15.58 -16.65 -26.49
N SER A 34 -15.31 -17.92 -26.80
CA SER A 34 -15.67 -19.03 -25.93
C SER A 34 -14.97 -18.70 -24.58
N VAL A 35 -15.77 -18.50 -23.55
CA VAL A 35 -15.26 -18.45 -22.18
C VAL A 35 -14.74 -19.84 -21.87
N GLY A 36 -13.45 -20.06 -22.12
CA GLY A 36 -12.76 -21.27 -21.71
C GLY A 36 -12.93 -21.39 -20.19
N SER A 37 -13.40 -22.53 -19.72
CA SER A 37 -13.46 -22.79 -18.26
C SER A 37 -12.06 -22.66 -17.70
N SER A 38 -11.83 -21.71 -16.79
CA SER A 38 -10.56 -21.56 -16.09
C SER A 38 -10.33 -22.82 -15.24
N VAL A 39 -9.11 -23.38 -15.34
CA VAL A 39 -8.72 -24.55 -14.53
C VAL A 39 -8.25 -24.04 -13.19
N SER A 40 -8.96 -24.40 -12.12
CA SER A 40 -8.59 -24.09 -10.75
C SER A 40 -7.29 -24.78 -10.38
N VAL A 41 -6.45 -24.09 -9.61
CA VAL A 41 -5.17 -24.58 -9.07
C VAL A 41 -5.24 -24.56 -7.56
N ASP A 42 -4.82 -25.64 -6.90
CA ASP A 42 -4.67 -25.67 -5.44
C ASP A 42 -3.55 -24.70 -5.02
N PRO A 43 -3.87 -23.64 -4.24
CA PRO A 43 -2.86 -22.66 -3.81
C PRO A 43 -1.70 -23.27 -3.02
N SER A 44 -1.92 -24.39 -2.32
CA SER A 44 -0.89 -25.05 -1.49
C SER A 44 0.25 -25.66 -2.32
N THR A 45 0.03 -25.90 -3.61
CA THR A 45 1.05 -26.46 -4.52
C THR A 45 2.00 -25.41 -5.11
N LEU A 46 1.78 -24.14 -4.81
CA LEU A 46 2.57 -23.01 -5.30
C LEU A 46 3.75 -22.69 -4.38
N ASN A 47 4.79 -22.08 -4.90
CA ASN A 47 6.02 -21.75 -4.18
C ASN A 47 6.38 -20.25 -4.25
N PRO A 48 6.38 -19.50 -3.15
CA PRO A 48 5.68 -19.83 -1.90
C PRO A 48 4.15 -19.77 -2.10
N PRO A 49 3.38 -20.55 -1.37
CA PRO A 49 1.93 -20.50 -1.46
C PRO A 49 1.41 -19.12 -1.02
N PRO A 50 0.30 -18.64 -1.61
CA PRO A 50 -0.34 -17.45 -1.07
C PRO A 50 -0.90 -17.74 0.32
N PRO A 51 -0.83 -16.76 1.28
CA PRO A 51 -1.35 -16.97 2.63
C PRO A 51 -2.83 -17.39 2.61
N PRO A 52 -3.23 -18.46 3.30
CA PRO A 52 -4.63 -18.96 3.30
C PRO A 52 -5.62 -17.91 3.82
N ALA A 53 -5.20 -17.06 4.77
CA ALA A 53 -6.03 -15.99 5.33
C ALA A 53 -6.51 -14.97 4.28
N PHE A 54 -5.89 -14.93 3.10
CA PHE A 54 -6.28 -14.03 2.00
C PHE A 54 -7.32 -14.64 1.05
N ASN A 55 -7.80 -15.85 1.33
CA ASN A 55 -8.76 -16.59 0.49
C ASN A 55 -8.39 -16.54 -0.99
N PRO A 56 -7.19 -17.00 -1.39
CA PRO A 56 -6.72 -16.87 -2.76
C PRO A 56 -7.55 -17.75 -3.72
N ILE A 57 -7.93 -17.15 -4.86
CA ILE A 57 -8.52 -17.89 -6.00
C ILE A 57 -7.42 -17.97 -7.05
N CYS A 58 -6.95 -19.20 -7.34
CA CYS A 58 -5.87 -19.47 -8.26
C CYS A 58 -6.35 -20.22 -9.49
N GLU A 59 -5.97 -19.76 -10.67
CA GLU A 59 -6.41 -20.30 -11.96
C GLU A 59 -5.21 -20.42 -12.92
N LYS A 60 -5.24 -21.44 -13.77
CA LYS A 60 -4.26 -21.57 -14.87
C LYS A 60 -4.41 -20.41 -15.85
N SER A 61 -3.30 -19.90 -16.31
CA SER A 61 -3.17 -18.89 -17.35
C SER A 61 -2.15 -19.35 -18.41
N GLY A 62 -2.09 -18.66 -19.56
CA GLY A 62 -1.18 -19.05 -20.66
C GLY A 62 0.31 -19.04 -20.28
N PHE A 63 0.70 -18.33 -19.22
CA PHE A 63 2.10 -18.21 -18.75
C PHE A 63 2.36 -18.87 -17.40
N GLY A 64 1.37 -19.55 -16.80
CA GLY A 64 1.53 -20.20 -15.50
C GLY A 64 0.25 -20.17 -14.69
N THR A 65 0.31 -19.71 -13.43
CA THR A 65 -0.84 -19.58 -12.55
C THR A 65 -1.01 -18.14 -12.08
N LEU A 66 -2.24 -17.65 -12.10
CA LEU A 66 -2.63 -16.37 -11.53
C LEU A 66 -3.48 -16.61 -10.30
N CYS A 67 -3.05 -16.08 -9.14
CA CYS A 67 -3.86 -16.04 -7.94
C CYS A 67 -4.35 -14.63 -7.67
N THR A 68 -5.66 -14.48 -7.46
CA THR A 68 -6.29 -13.23 -7.03
C THR A 68 -6.58 -13.30 -5.54
N VAL A 69 -6.32 -12.24 -4.81
CA VAL A 69 -6.59 -12.10 -3.38
C VAL A 69 -7.38 -10.83 -3.12
N ASN A 70 -8.31 -10.89 -2.17
CA ASN A 70 -9.07 -9.74 -1.72
C ASN A 70 -9.39 -9.95 -0.22
N PHE A 71 -8.86 -9.10 0.63
CA PHE A 71 -9.05 -9.21 2.07
C PHE A 71 -9.08 -7.83 2.75
N SER A 72 -9.60 -7.79 3.96
CA SER A 72 -9.53 -6.63 4.84
C SER A 72 -8.99 -7.07 6.19
N ASP A 73 -8.07 -6.29 6.74
CA ASP A 73 -7.59 -6.49 8.09
C ASP A 73 -8.70 -6.12 9.11
N PRO A 74 -8.68 -6.72 10.30
CA PRO A 74 -9.44 -6.18 11.43
C PRO A 74 -9.07 -4.71 11.66
N PRO A 75 -10.03 -3.86 12.07
CA PRO A 75 -9.73 -2.48 12.40
C PRO A 75 -8.60 -2.39 13.43
N PHE A 76 -7.65 -1.51 13.19
CA PHE A 76 -6.61 -1.17 14.15
C PHE A 76 -7.07 0.02 15.01
N ALA A 77 -6.83 -0.07 16.32
CA ALA A 77 -7.01 1.04 17.25
C ALA A 77 -5.86 0.99 18.27
N GLY A 78 -5.06 2.05 18.34
CA GLY A 78 -3.88 2.07 19.21
C GLY A 78 -2.99 3.28 19.00
N ASP A 79 -1.86 3.24 19.67
CA ASP A 79 -0.77 4.20 19.46
C ASP A 79 -0.25 4.12 18.02
N SER A 80 -0.15 5.27 17.36
CA SER A 80 0.39 5.37 16.00
C SER A 80 1.91 5.32 15.94
N GLY A 81 2.59 5.44 17.06
CA GLY A 81 4.04 5.65 17.15
C GLY A 81 4.48 7.07 16.80
N LEU A 82 3.54 8.01 16.63
CA LEU A 82 3.80 9.43 16.41
C LEU A 82 3.72 10.18 17.73
N ALA A 83 4.74 10.99 18.03
CA ALA A 83 4.74 11.90 19.16
C ALA A 83 4.75 13.35 18.68
N CYS A 84 3.91 14.18 19.24
CA CYS A 84 3.78 15.60 18.94
C CYS A 84 4.08 16.47 20.15
N GLY A 85 4.52 17.69 19.90
CA GLY A 85 4.82 18.67 20.93
C GLY A 85 6.10 18.36 21.72
N SER A 86 6.32 19.13 22.80
CA SER A 86 7.48 18.96 23.68
C SER A 86 7.17 19.37 25.10
N GLY A 87 7.92 18.82 26.08
CA GLY A 87 7.75 19.14 27.50
C GLY A 87 6.32 18.86 27.98
N ALA A 88 5.70 19.81 28.67
CA ALA A 88 4.36 19.67 29.21
C ALA A 88 3.24 19.60 28.14
N ASN A 89 3.55 19.95 26.88
CA ASN A 89 2.62 19.92 25.76
C ASN A 89 2.85 18.70 24.85
N ALA A 90 3.69 17.75 25.24
CA ALA A 90 3.92 16.52 24.49
C ALA A 90 2.69 15.61 24.60
N PHE A 91 2.32 14.98 23.48
CA PHE A 91 1.28 13.97 23.43
C PHE A 91 1.59 12.90 22.38
N GLU A 92 1.14 11.69 22.66
CA GLU A 92 1.15 10.58 21.68
C GLU A 92 -0.11 10.67 20.82
N VAL A 93 0.07 10.40 19.52
CA VAL A 93 -1.04 10.40 18.56
C VAL A 93 -1.67 9.00 18.51
N PHE A 94 -2.95 8.93 18.82
CA PHE A 94 -3.73 7.70 18.72
C PHE A 94 -4.26 7.52 17.29
N GLN A 95 -4.21 6.31 16.77
CA GLN A 95 -4.70 5.95 15.44
C GLN A 95 -5.87 4.97 15.53
N PHE A 96 -6.92 5.25 14.75
CA PHE A 96 -7.90 4.26 14.34
C PHE A 96 -7.83 4.11 12.83
N SER A 97 -7.77 2.89 12.31
CA SER A 97 -7.69 2.67 10.85
C SER A 97 -8.31 1.36 10.41
N THR A 98 -8.77 1.37 9.16
CA THR A 98 -9.19 0.18 8.42
C THR A 98 -8.34 0.05 7.17
N ARG A 99 -8.00 -1.18 6.81
CA ARG A 99 -7.18 -1.53 5.66
C ARG A 99 -7.84 -2.61 4.84
N SER A 100 -7.92 -2.41 3.53
CA SER A 100 -8.30 -3.46 2.58
C SER A 100 -7.26 -3.60 1.48
N VAL A 101 -7.08 -4.81 0.98
CA VAL A 101 -6.06 -5.14 -0.01
C VAL A 101 -6.70 -5.97 -1.12
N GLN A 102 -6.44 -5.54 -2.35
CA GLN A 102 -6.74 -6.30 -3.55
C GLN A 102 -5.44 -6.64 -4.25
N GLY A 103 -5.26 -7.87 -4.66
CA GLY A 103 -3.98 -8.24 -5.22
C GLY A 103 -3.98 -9.42 -6.18
N LYS A 104 -2.84 -9.56 -6.85
CA LYS A 104 -2.55 -10.65 -7.77
C LYS A 104 -1.15 -11.18 -7.50
N ARG A 105 -1.01 -12.50 -7.57
CA ARG A 105 0.27 -13.20 -7.54
C ARG A 105 0.42 -13.98 -8.84
N TYR A 106 1.55 -13.80 -9.49
CA TYR A 106 1.88 -14.39 -10.79
C TYR A 106 2.92 -15.46 -10.59
N TYR A 107 2.61 -16.69 -10.97
CA TYR A 107 3.47 -17.85 -10.85
C TYR A 107 3.83 -18.38 -12.25
N ASP A 108 5.02 -18.90 -12.41
CA ASP A 108 5.45 -19.58 -13.63
C ASP A 108 4.70 -20.92 -13.84
N GLN A 109 5.07 -21.65 -14.91
CA GLN A 109 4.47 -22.96 -15.22
C GLN A 109 4.83 -24.04 -14.19
N ASN A 110 5.94 -23.85 -13.46
CA ASN A 110 6.39 -24.76 -12.38
C ASN A 110 5.80 -24.41 -11.02
N GLY A 111 4.98 -23.35 -10.94
CA GLY A 111 4.36 -22.87 -9.71
C GLY A 111 5.26 -21.98 -8.86
N ASN A 112 6.38 -21.47 -9.36
CA ASN A 112 7.22 -20.53 -8.63
C ASN A 112 6.72 -19.10 -8.80
N LEU A 113 6.63 -18.34 -7.70
CA LEU A 113 6.24 -16.95 -7.71
C LEU A 113 7.25 -16.11 -8.51
N LEU A 114 6.72 -15.27 -9.41
CA LEU A 114 7.50 -14.32 -10.20
C LEU A 114 7.28 -12.89 -9.75
N LYS A 115 6.03 -12.57 -9.39
CA LYS A 115 5.61 -11.19 -9.14
C LYS A 115 4.40 -11.14 -8.21
N ARG A 116 4.38 -10.13 -7.35
CA ARG A 116 3.20 -9.70 -6.59
C ARG A 116 2.77 -8.31 -7.07
N HIS A 117 1.47 -8.10 -7.18
CA HIS A 117 0.90 -6.79 -7.46
C HIS A 117 -0.32 -6.60 -6.54
N PHE A 118 -0.22 -5.69 -5.59
CA PHE A 118 -1.27 -5.39 -4.63
C PHE A 118 -1.67 -3.93 -4.74
N ARG A 119 -2.93 -3.67 -4.47
CA ARG A 119 -3.41 -2.33 -4.17
C ARG A 119 -4.04 -2.33 -2.79
N GLU A 120 -3.50 -1.49 -1.96
CA GLU A 120 -3.92 -1.27 -0.60
C GLU A 120 -4.75 0.00 -0.50
N TYR A 121 -5.82 -0.03 0.28
CA TYR A 121 -6.63 1.12 0.62
C TYR A 121 -6.63 1.26 2.14
N LEU A 122 -6.36 2.46 2.60
CA LEU A 122 -6.25 2.80 4.01
C LEU A 122 -7.13 4.00 4.32
N THR A 123 -7.94 3.92 5.37
CA THR A 123 -8.73 5.04 5.89
C THR A 123 -8.71 5.02 7.40
N GLY A 124 -8.84 6.20 8.02
CA GLY A 124 -8.86 6.26 9.47
C GLY A 124 -8.83 7.67 10.03
N THR A 125 -8.47 7.73 11.30
CA THR A 125 -8.31 8.98 12.06
C THR A 125 -7.01 8.96 12.85
N PHE A 126 -6.37 10.11 12.96
CA PHE A 126 -5.40 10.41 14.01
C PHE A 126 -6.05 11.33 15.02
N SER A 127 -5.80 11.10 16.29
CA SER A 127 -6.38 11.89 17.37
C SER A 127 -5.39 12.15 18.50
N ASN A 128 -5.59 13.28 19.17
CA ASN A 128 -4.93 13.60 20.42
C ASN A 128 -5.88 13.27 21.59
N PRO A 129 -5.58 12.25 22.40
CA PRO A 129 -6.45 11.85 23.52
C PRO A 129 -6.63 12.94 24.61
N LEU A 130 -5.69 13.89 24.69
CA LEU A 130 -5.73 14.95 25.71
C LEU A 130 -6.67 16.10 25.32
N SER A 131 -6.73 16.45 24.02
CA SER A 131 -7.56 17.56 23.51
C SER A 131 -8.85 17.10 22.83
N ASN A 132 -9.02 15.80 22.56
CA ASN A 132 -10.08 15.22 21.73
C ASN A 132 -10.10 15.76 20.29
N LYS A 133 -9.01 16.38 19.81
CA LYS A 133 -8.88 16.78 18.42
C LYS A 133 -8.60 15.56 17.55
N ALA A 134 -9.17 15.57 16.37
CA ALA A 134 -8.97 14.50 15.40
C ALA A 134 -8.92 15.04 13.97
N VAL A 135 -8.13 14.36 13.14
CA VAL A 135 -8.08 14.53 11.70
C VAL A 135 -8.37 13.19 11.03
N THR A 136 -8.91 13.22 9.82
CA THR A 136 -9.14 12.00 9.04
C THR A 136 -8.05 11.80 8.01
N PHE A 137 -7.77 10.55 7.68
CA PHE A 137 -6.89 10.24 6.56
C PHE A 137 -7.49 9.19 5.63
N SER A 138 -7.12 9.29 4.37
CA SER A 138 -7.45 8.28 3.36
C SER A 138 -6.34 8.17 2.35
N GLY A 139 -6.08 6.98 1.87
CA GLY A 139 -5.03 6.74 0.90
C GLY A 139 -5.14 5.41 0.18
N SER A 140 -4.35 5.28 -0.88
CA SER A 140 -4.14 4.00 -1.53
C SER A 140 -2.71 3.88 -2.03
N VAL A 141 -2.13 2.70 -1.87
CA VAL A 141 -0.78 2.36 -2.32
C VAL A 141 -0.85 1.15 -3.24
N THR A 142 -0.16 1.23 -4.36
CA THR A 142 0.07 0.10 -5.26
C THR A 142 1.47 -0.43 -5.02
N HIS A 143 1.57 -1.70 -4.73
CA HIS A 143 2.79 -2.46 -4.50
C HIS A 143 3.05 -3.35 -5.69
N VAL A 144 4.22 -3.25 -6.30
CA VAL A 144 4.66 -4.13 -7.37
C VAL A 144 6.01 -4.71 -6.98
N HIS A 145 6.00 -5.95 -6.49
CA HIS A 145 7.22 -6.68 -6.19
C HIS A 145 7.55 -7.65 -7.33
N VAL A 146 8.72 -7.50 -7.92
CA VAL A 146 9.27 -8.40 -8.93
C VAL A 146 10.43 -9.18 -8.31
N LEU A 147 10.31 -10.49 -8.26
CA LEU A 147 11.31 -11.36 -7.67
C LEU A 147 12.51 -11.49 -8.61
N ALA A 148 13.73 -11.37 -8.09
CA ALA A 148 14.96 -11.63 -8.84
C ALA A 148 15.19 -13.12 -9.03
N VAL A 149 14.77 -13.94 -8.07
CA VAL A 149 14.83 -15.40 -8.13
C VAL A 149 13.41 -15.95 -8.02
N PRO A 150 12.88 -16.67 -9.04
CA PRO A 150 11.55 -17.25 -8.98
C PRO A 150 11.35 -18.13 -7.73
N GLY A 151 10.27 -17.88 -7.00
CA GLY A 151 9.95 -18.60 -5.77
C GLY A 151 10.66 -18.08 -4.50
N ASP A 152 11.69 -17.27 -4.61
CA ASP A 152 12.32 -16.63 -3.45
C ASP A 152 11.65 -15.27 -3.14
N ASN A 153 10.75 -15.31 -2.17
CA ASN A 153 9.94 -14.16 -1.78
C ASN A 153 10.75 -13.02 -1.13
N THR A 154 12.02 -13.27 -0.79
CA THR A 154 12.94 -12.28 -0.21
C THR A 154 13.84 -11.62 -1.26
N SER A 155 13.77 -12.09 -2.51
CA SER A 155 14.58 -11.59 -3.62
C SER A 155 13.90 -10.45 -4.37
N GLY A 156 14.69 -9.61 -5.03
CA GLY A 156 14.21 -8.55 -5.92
C GLY A 156 13.90 -7.23 -5.23
N THR A 157 13.02 -6.47 -5.86
CA THR A 157 12.66 -5.12 -5.39
C THR A 157 11.16 -4.88 -5.46
N GLU A 158 10.68 -4.06 -4.56
CA GLU A 158 9.30 -3.60 -4.53
C GLU A 158 9.21 -2.13 -4.93
N SER A 159 8.36 -1.82 -5.89
CA SER A 159 7.97 -0.45 -6.21
C SER A 159 6.65 -0.15 -5.53
N LEU A 160 6.65 0.93 -4.78
CA LEU A 160 5.52 1.46 -4.04
C LEU A 160 5.04 2.71 -4.77
N THR A 161 3.74 2.81 -5.08
CA THR A 161 3.16 3.95 -5.79
C THR A 161 1.75 4.22 -5.29
N GLY A 162 1.44 5.43 -4.74
CA GLY A 162 0.10 5.76 -4.20
C GLY A 162 0.08 7.03 -3.33
N GLY A 163 -0.85 7.25 -2.44
CA GLY A 163 -0.80 8.41 -1.56
C GLY A 163 -1.81 8.40 -0.42
N THR A 164 -1.52 9.03 0.72
CA THR A 164 -2.48 9.40 1.75
C THR A 164 -2.57 10.91 1.88
N ARG A 165 -3.76 11.33 2.13
CA ARG A 165 -4.08 12.71 2.48
C ARG A 165 -4.67 12.74 3.88
N ILE A 166 -4.21 13.69 4.65
CA ILE A 166 -4.76 13.97 5.98
C ILE A 166 -5.59 15.22 5.87
N HIS A 167 -6.81 15.16 6.40
CA HIS A 167 -7.80 16.22 6.31
C HIS A 167 -8.29 16.63 7.70
N LEU A 168 -8.57 17.93 7.87
CA LEU A 168 -9.42 18.40 8.94
C LEU A 168 -10.84 17.85 8.77
N GLN A 169 -11.62 17.79 9.84
CA GLN A 169 -13.03 17.35 9.78
C GLN A 169 -13.90 18.24 8.88
N ASN A 170 -13.52 19.51 8.67
CA ASN A 170 -14.18 20.46 7.75
C ASN A 170 -13.67 20.39 6.31
N GLY A 171 -12.82 19.41 5.97
CA GLY A 171 -12.34 19.15 4.61
C GLY A 171 -11.04 19.84 4.20
N GLY A 172 -10.42 20.66 5.05
CA GLY A 172 -9.10 21.26 4.75
C GLY A 172 -7.99 20.20 4.74
N ILE A 173 -7.05 20.27 3.79
CA ILE A 173 -5.87 19.38 3.73
C ILE A 173 -4.86 19.85 4.77
N VAL A 174 -4.43 18.93 5.64
CA VAL A 174 -3.41 19.14 6.67
C VAL A 174 -2.05 18.70 6.16
N LEU A 175 -1.98 17.51 5.57
CA LEU A 175 -0.74 16.90 5.12
C LEU A 175 -1.02 16.01 3.91
N VAL A 176 -0.07 15.98 3.00
CA VAL A 176 -0.03 15.02 1.90
C VAL A 176 1.29 14.28 2.01
N ASP A 177 1.18 12.97 2.08
CA ASP A 177 2.32 12.07 1.90
C ASP A 177 2.12 11.38 0.56
N ALA A 178 2.97 11.61 -0.42
CA ALA A 178 2.70 11.20 -1.78
C ALA A 178 3.95 11.17 -2.66
N GLY A 179 4.25 10.05 -3.28
CA GLY A 179 5.40 9.91 -4.16
C GLY A 179 5.56 8.49 -4.74
N ARG A 180 6.73 8.07 -5.05
CA ARG A 180 7.10 6.72 -5.45
C ARG A 180 8.36 6.32 -4.70
N ALA A 181 8.37 5.11 -4.15
CA ALA A 181 9.58 4.53 -3.58
C ALA A 181 9.90 3.19 -4.26
N THR A 182 11.18 2.85 -4.35
CA THR A 182 11.64 1.50 -4.65
C THR A 182 12.42 1.02 -3.45
N VAL A 183 12.05 -0.14 -2.94
CA VAL A 183 12.64 -0.70 -1.73
C VAL A 183 13.07 -2.15 -1.94
N THR A 184 14.01 -2.61 -1.14
CA THR A 184 14.32 -4.03 -0.98
C THR A 184 13.29 -4.69 -0.06
N GLU A 185 13.24 -6.02 -0.01
CA GLU A 185 12.28 -6.75 0.84
C GLU A 185 12.50 -6.50 2.35
N ASP A 186 13.74 -6.24 2.79
CA ASP A 186 14.05 -5.81 4.15
C ASP A 186 13.66 -4.35 4.41
N GLY A 187 13.22 -3.67 3.35
CA GLY A 187 12.66 -2.32 3.33
C GLY A 187 13.69 -1.22 3.30
N THR A 188 14.90 -1.47 2.86
CA THR A 188 15.84 -0.41 2.52
C THR A 188 15.34 0.39 1.33
N ILE A 189 15.24 1.71 1.46
CA ILE A 189 14.86 2.61 0.37
C ILE A 189 16.03 2.74 -0.60
N LEU A 190 15.83 2.31 -1.85
CA LEU A 190 16.81 2.42 -2.94
C LEU A 190 16.67 3.72 -3.72
N ASN A 191 15.43 4.14 -3.91
CA ASN A 191 15.09 5.37 -4.61
C ASN A 191 13.72 5.86 -4.15
N GLU A 192 13.57 7.16 -4.05
CA GLU A 192 12.36 7.81 -3.59
C GLU A 192 12.14 9.12 -4.35
N SER A 193 10.89 9.47 -4.63
CA SER A 193 10.50 10.72 -5.28
C SER A 193 9.09 11.13 -4.86
N GLY A 194 8.89 12.42 -4.60
CA GLY A 194 7.63 12.96 -4.10
C GLY A 194 7.78 13.60 -2.72
N GLN A 195 6.69 13.62 -1.96
CA GLN A 195 6.64 14.13 -0.59
C GLN A 195 6.38 12.96 0.34
N HIS A 196 7.31 12.65 1.23
CA HIS A 196 7.26 11.48 2.12
C HIS A 196 7.48 11.88 3.59
N PRO A 197 6.66 12.79 4.16
CA PRO A 197 6.85 13.28 5.52
C PRO A 197 6.80 12.17 6.58
N PHE A 198 6.10 11.06 6.34
CA PHE A 198 6.15 9.92 7.25
C PHE A 198 7.47 9.16 7.17
N ASP A 199 8.07 9.00 5.99
CA ASP A 199 9.39 8.40 5.87
C ASP A 199 10.47 9.33 6.44
N GLU A 200 10.37 10.64 6.21
CA GLU A 200 11.25 11.63 6.82
C GLU A 200 11.21 11.53 8.35
N TYR A 201 10.03 11.40 8.95
CA TYR A 201 9.88 11.23 10.39
C TYR A 201 10.39 9.87 10.89
N PHE A 202 9.88 8.76 10.32
CA PHE A 202 10.14 7.42 10.86
C PHE A 202 11.48 6.82 10.45
N VAL A 203 11.98 7.16 9.27
CA VAL A 203 13.21 6.60 8.70
C VAL A 203 14.39 7.52 8.92
N PHE A 204 14.21 8.80 8.64
CA PHE A 204 15.31 9.78 8.69
C PHE A 204 15.35 10.57 10.00
N GLY A 205 14.32 10.47 10.85
CA GLY A 205 14.27 11.08 12.18
C GLY A 205 13.97 12.59 12.16
N ASP A 206 13.45 13.13 11.05
CA ASP A 206 13.02 14.53 10.98
C ASP A 206 11.70 14.73 11.72
N THR A 207 11.78 15.18 12.96
CA THR A 207 10.60 15.43 13.80
C THR A 207 9.77 16.62 13.32
N THR A 208 10.28 17.46 12.39
CA THR A 208 9.53 18.60 11.86
C THR A 208 8.68 18.23 10.65
N ALA A 209 8.93 17.11 10.01
CA ALA A 209 8.21 16.66 8.82
C ALA A 209 6.67 16.51 9.04
N LEU A 210 6.26 16.17 10.26
CA LEU A 210 4.86 16.03 10.65
C LEU A 210 4.30 17.23 11.44
N GLN A 211 5.00 18.38 11.48
CA GLN A 211 4.54 19.55 12.22
C GLN A 211 3.10 19.99 11.85
N PRO A 212 2.67 20.02 10.57
CA PRO A 212 1.28 20.37 10.23
C PRO A 212 0.24 19.45 10.85
N LEU A 213 0.55 18.14 10.98
CA LEU A 213 -0.32 17.17 11.66
C LEU A 213 -0.37 17.46 13.17
N CYS A 214 0.78 17.71 13.78
CA CYS A 214 0.88 18.03 15.19
C CYS A 214 0.11 19.32 15.53
N ASP A 215 0.24 20.36 14.71
CA ASP A 215 -0.49 21.62 14.89
C ASP A 215 -2.00 21.44 14.79
N ALA A 216 -2.46 20.60 13.85
CA ALA A 216 -3.89 20.30 13.69
C ALA A 216 -4.49 19.52 14.88
N LEU A 217 -3.66 18.79 15.62
CA LEU A 217 -4.07 17.98 16.77
C LEU A 217 -3.83 18.67 18.12
N ALA A 218 -3.01 19.73 18.18
CA ALA A 218 -2.61 20.36 19.44
C ALA A 218 -3.73 21.17 20.10
N ASN A 219 -4.57 21.91 19.32
CA ASN A 219 -5.54 22.89 19.88
C ASN A 219 -6.91 22.87 19.17
#